data_3b8888420ff0dc3173ec540e1dfd0786
#
_entry.id   3b8888420ff0dc3173ec540e1dfd0786
#
_cell.length_a   1.000
_cell.length_b   1.000
_cell.length_c   1.000
_cell.angle_alpha   90.00
_cell.angle_beta   90.00
_cell.angle_gamma   90.00
#
_symmetry.space_group_name_H-M   'P 1'
#
loop_
_entity.id
_entity.type
_entity.pdbx_description
1 polymer ?
#
loop_
_entity_poly.entity_id
_entity_poly.type
_entity_poly.pdbx_seq_one_letter_code
_entity_poly.pdbx_strand_id
1 'polypeptide(L)'
;MEKIGSLYFTQEPYDDFYSVKGSTYPDINGAIGILFEQASSRGHSQETTNGVLTFPFTIRNQFTTALSTLEAAKNMRVKLLNYQRDFYINVNNENSKNTTKAIIFGDENDKAKTYSLAEILNRHKIKFNKLKTDQKINGINFKKDASYVIPTNQKNSTLIKAMFQKGTTFMDSLFYDISAWAFPLAFNINYFELKSNINVGELVTNLELENVNIKKKVYFI
;
A
#
# COMPACT_ATOMS: atom_id res chain seq x y z
N MET A 1 28.31 5.35 -8.56
CA MET A 1 28.47 6.82 -8.64
C MET A 1 29.93 7.21 -8.55
N GLU A 2 30.70 6.70 -7.61
CA GLU A 2 32.14 7.00 -7.46
C GLU A 2 32.95 6.84 -8.76
N LYS A 3 32.77 5.73 -9.49
CA LYS A 3 33.49 5.46 -10.75
C LYS A 3 33.26 6.52 -11.84
N ILE A 4 32.19 7.29 -11.77
CA ILE A 4 31.88 8.35 -12.73
C ILE A 4 32.08 9.75 -12.14
N GLY A 5 32.64 9.85 -10.92
CA GLY A 5 32.93 11.12 -10.26
C GLY A 5 31.67 11.94 -9.90
N SER A 6 30.54 11.27 -9.69
CA SER A 6 29.32 11.97 -9.30
C SER A 6 29.15 11.94 -7.78
N LEU A 7 28.86 13.09 -7.21
CA LEU A 7 28.45 13.18 -5.80
C LEU A 7 27.16 12.40 -5.59
N TYR A 8 27.02 11.78 -4.42
CA TYR A 8 25.80 11.08 -4.01
C TYR A 8 25.71 11.02 -2.49
N PHE A 9 24.50 10.87 -2.01
CA PHE A 9 24.19 10.64 -0.59
C PHE A 9 23.54 9.28 -0.47
N THR A 10 23.79 8.59 0.64
CA THR A 10 23.19 7.31 0.98
C THR A 10 22.86 7.29 2.46
N GLN A 11 21.91 6.44 2.84
CA GLN A 11 21.49 6.25 4.24
C GLN A 11 20.98 7.54 4.92
N GLU A 12 20.53 8.50 4.14
CA GLU A 12 19.83 9.66 4.66
C GLU A 12 18.46 9.26 5.21
N PRO A 13 17.99 9.91 6.30
CA PRO A 13 16.63 9.73 6.78
C PRO A 13 15.63 10.06 5.66
N TYR A 14 14.75 9.14 5.40
CA TYR A 14 13.78 9.24 4.32
C TYR A 14 12.44 8.71 4.79
N ASP A 15 11.41 9.50 4.54
CA ASP A 15 10.04 9.14 4.89
C ASP A 15 9.48 8.12 3.91
N ASP A 16 9.23 6.90 4.38
CA ASP A 16 8.75 5.77 3.59
C ASP A 16 7.54 5.06 4.24
N PHE A 17 6.65 5.81 4.85
CA PHE A 17 5.50 5.26 5.58
C PHE A 17 4.33 4.84 4.68
N TYR A 18 4.21 5.42 3.50
CA TYR A 18 3.03 5.25 2.67
C TYR A 18 3.16 4.07 1.72
N SER A 19 2.30 3.07 1.91
CA SER A 19 2.36 1.79 1.22
C SER A 19 2.19 1.82 -0.31
N VAL A 20 1.76 2.94 -0.89
CA VAL A 20 1.60 3.09 -2.34
C VAL A 20 2.76 3.80 -3.03
N LYS A 21 3.78 4.24 -2.30
CA LYS A 21 5.01 4.74 -2.91
C LYS A 21 5.75 3.61 -3.64
N GLY A 22 6.40 3.94 -4.76
CA GLY A 22 7.18 2.99 -5.54
C GLY A 22 8.36 2.37 -4.80
N SER A 23 8.86 3.02 -3.76
CA SER A 23 9.90 2.52 -2.85
C SER A 23 9.34 1.59 -1.77
N THR A 24 8.21 1.93 -1.14
CA THR A 24 7.61 1.16 -0.04
C THR A 24 6.82 -0.05 -0.51
N TYR A 25 6.06 0.08 -1.60
CA TYR A 25 5.19 -0.99 -2.06
C TYR A 25 5.91 -2.31 -2.36
N PRO A 26 7.09 -2.33 -3.00
CA PRO A 26 7.86 -3.55 -3.16
C PRO A 26 8.26 -4.19 -1.82
N ASP A 27 8.69 -3.41 -0.84
CA ASP A 27 9.18 -3.90 0.45
C ASP A 27 8.10 -4.64 1.25
N ILE A 28 6.88 -4.10 1.26
CA ILE A 28 5.75 -4.77 1.93
C ILE A 28 5.19 -5.98 1.16
N ASN A 29 5.74 -6.27 -0.02
CA ASN A 29 5.41 -7.42 -0.86
C ASN A 29 6.61 -8.37 -1.09
N GLY A 30 7.64 -8.31 -0.25
CA GLY A 30 8.78 -9.22 -0.30
C GLY A 30 9.74 -8.97 -1.46
N ALA A 31 9.79 -7.76 -1.94
CA ALA A 31 10.76 -7.28 -2.91
C ALA A 31 11.63 -6.18 -2.28
N ILE A 32 12.38 -5.45 -3.06
CA ILE A 32 13.21 -4.33 -2.62
C ILE A 32 12.81 -3.09 -3.42
N GLY A 33 12.36 -2.06 -2.74
CA GLY A 33 12.14 -0.75 -3.30
C GLY A 33 13.37 0.13 -3.13
N ILE A 34 13.73 0.87 -4.16
CA ILE A 34 14.86 1.81 -4.12
C ILE A 34 14.45 3.09 -4.84
N LEU A 35 14.65 4.21 -4.17
CA LEU A 35 14.48 5.52 -4.77
C LEU A 35 15.84 6.09 -5.18
N PHE A 36 15.97 6.48 -6.44
CA PHE A 36 17.10 7.22 -6.95
C PHE A 36 16.65 8.61 -7.35
N GLU A 37 16.91 9.57 -6.49
CA GLU A 37 16.60 10.97 -6.77
C GLU A 37 17.82 11.70 -7.33
N GLN A 38 17.60 12.45 -8.38
CA GLN A 38 18.58 13.30 -9.00
C GLN A 38 18.13 14.75 -8.93
N ALA A 39 19.02 15.64 -8.52
CA ALA A 39 18.76 17.08 -8.57
C ALA A 39 18.32 17.49 -9.98
N SER A 40 17.27 18.31 -10.05
CA SER A 40 16.68 18.72 -11.33
C SER A 40 17.66 19.50 -12.19
N SER A 41 17.81 19.07 -13.45
CA SER A 41 18.53 19.81 -14.50
C SER A 41 17.56 20.53 -15.45
N ARG A 42 16.44 21.01 -14.91
CA ARG A 42 15.44 21.78 -15.67
C ARG A 42 16.10 22.98 -16.36
N GLY A 43 15.79 23.21 -17.64
CA GLY A 43 16.43 24.25 -18.45
C GLY A 43 17.77 23.86 -19.05
N HIS A 44 18.16 22.56 -18.94
CA HIS A 44 19.34 21.94 -19.54
C HIS A 44 20.68 22.28 -18.89
N SER A 45 20.82 23.42 -18.22
CA SER A 45 22.02 23.84 -17.50
C SER A 45 21.61 24.71 -16.30
N GLN A 46 22.10 24.36 -15.11
CA GLN A 46 21.83 25.10 -13.89
C GLN A 46 23.11 25.30 -13.09
N GLU A 47 23.31 26.49 -12.59
CA GLU A 47 24.37 26.77 -11.63
C GLU A 47 23.97 26.25 -10.26
N THR A 48 24.86 25.54 -9.59
CA THR A 48 24.69 25.02 -8.24
C THR A 48 25.91 25.34 -7.38
N THR A 49 25.83 25.14 -6.09
CA THR A 49 26.96 25.28 -5.16
C THR A 49 28.12 24.30 -5.49
N ASN A 50 27.84 23.24 -6.21
CA ASN A 50 28.81 22.20 -6.60
C ASN A 50 29.23 22.33 -8.09
N GLY A 51 28.96 23.46 -8.73
CA GLY A 51 29.25 23.69 -10.16
C GLY A 51 28.01 23.60 -11.04
N VAL A 52 28.24 23.51 -12.35
CA VAL A 52 27.15 23.49 -13.32
C VAL A 52 26.55 22.09 -13.47
N LEU A 53 25.27 21.98 -13.20
CA LEU A 53 24.48 20.77 -13.42
C LEU A 53 23.86 20.80 -14.82
N THR A 54 24.23 19.86 -15.68
CA THR A 54 23.71 19.77 -17.04
C THR A 54 22.76 18.61 -17.23
N PHE A 55 21.85 18.70 -18.19
CA PHE A 55 20.93 17.61 -18.52
C PHE A 55 21.64 16.32 -18.97
N PRO A 56 22.69 16.34 -19.80
CA PRO A 56 23.48 15.15 -20.14
C PRO A 56 24.09 14.47 -18.89
N PHE A 57 24.54 15.24 -17.90
CA PHE A 57 25.06 14.72 -16.64
C PHE A 57 23.97 13.97 -15.89
N THR A 58 22.77 14.52 -15.77
CA THR A 58 21.61 13.88 -15.13
C THR A 58 21.25 12.57 -15.83
N ILE A 59 21.16 12.56 -17.17
CA ILE A 59 20.88 11.35 -17.94
C ILE A 59 21.93 10.28 -17.66
N ARG A 60 23.23 10.63 -17.70
CA ARG A 60 24.32 9.70 -17.39
C ARG A 60 24.17 9.07 -16.01
N ASN A 61 23.84 9.86 -14.99
CA ASN A 61 23.68 9.38 -13.62
C ASN A 61 22.52 8.41 -13.53
N GLN A 62 21.34 8.75 -14.03
CA GLN A 62 20.17 7.87 -13.99
C GLN A 62 20.40 6.58 -14.80
N PHE A 63 21.02 6.68 -15.95
CA PHE A 63 21.37 5.51 -16.76
C PHE A 63 22.37 4.59 -16.04
N THR A 64 23.40 5.16 -15.39
CA THR A 64 24.40 4.41 -14.63
C THR A 64 23.75 3.69 -13.44
N THR A 65 22.87 4.35 -12.70
CA THR A 65 22.16 3.72 -11.58
C THR A 65 21.23 2.60 -12.04
N ALA A 66 20.52 2.79 -13.15
CA ALA A 66 19.68 1.75 -13.75
C ALA A 66 20.49 0.50 -14.13
N LEU A 67 21.62 0.68 -14.82
CA LEU A 67 22.52 -0.43 -15.20
C LEU A 67 23.11 -1.13 -13.96
N SER A 68 23.52 -0.37 -12.94
CA SER A 68 24.04 -0.92 -11.69
C SER A 68 22.98 -1.74 -10.95
N THR A 69 21.73 -1.33 -10.99
CA THR A 69 20.61 -2.08 -10.41
C THR A 69 20.42 -3.42 -11.11
N LEU A 70 20.47 -3.44 -12.45
CA LEU A 70 20.38 -4.68 -13.23
C LEU A 70 21.55 -5.62 -12.96
N GLU A 71 22.77 -5.07 -12.89
CA GLU A 71 23.97 -5.83 -12.53
C GLU A 71 23.87 -6.43 -11.11
N ALA A 72 23.43 -5.64 -10.13
CA ALA A 72 23.20 -6.11 -8.77
C ALA A 72 22.13 -7.21 -8.73
N ALA A 73 21.01 -7.05 -9.44
CA ALA A 73 19.96 -8.06 -9.51
C ALA A 73 20.47 -9.38 -10.10
N LYS A 74 21.28 -9.31 -11.16
CA LYS A 74 21.95 -10.49 -11.76
C LYS A 74 22.87 -11.19 -10.78
N ASN A 75 23.78 -10.43 -10.16
CA ASN A 75 24.83 -10.98 -9.28
C ASN A 75 24.29 -11.48 -7.94
N MET A 76 23.21 -10.87 -7.45
CA MET A 76 22.55 -11.20 -6.18
C MET A 76 21.31 -12.09 -6.36
N ARG A 77 21.08 -12.68 -7.53
CA ARG A 77 19.85 -13.41 -7.86
C ARG A 77 19.44 -14.41 -6.78
N VAL A 78 20.34 -15.27 -6.33
CA VAL A 78 20.06 -16.28 -5.30
C VAL A 78 19.72 -15.62 -3.97
N LYS A 79 20.44 -14.55 -3.59
CA LYS A 79 20.19 -13.82 -2.35
C LYS A 79 18.80 -13.16 -2.37
N LEU A 80 18.43 -12.54 -3.49
CA LEU A 80 17.12 -11.89 -3.65
C LEU A 80 15.96 -12.90 -3.62
N LEU A 81 16.11 -14.06 -4.28
CA LEU A 81 15.11 -15.13 -4.24
C LEU A 81 14.97 -15.72 -2.83
N ASN A 82 16.06 -15.91 -2.11
CA ASN A 82 16.02 -16.34 -0.71
C ASN A 82 15.35 -15.30 0.17
N TYR A 83 15.66 -14.02 0.00
CA TYR A 83 15.01 -12.92 0.71
C TYR A 83 13.49 -12.94 0.53
N GLN A 84 13.02 -13.08 -0.71
CA GLN A 84 11.59 -13.17 -1.01
C GLN A 84 10.94 -14.40 -0.37
N ARG A 85 11.59 -15.57 -0.46
CA ARG A 85 11.11 -16.80 0.19
C ARG A 85 10.98 -16.59 1.70
N ASP A 86 12.03 -16.05 2.33
CA ASP A 86 12.11 -15.89 3.77
C ASP A 86 11.10 -14.83 4.27
N PHE A 87 10.85 -13.80 3.47
CA PHE A 87 9.77 -12.84 3.73
C PHE A 87 8.41 -13.56 3.90
N TYR A 88 8.02 -14.42 2.96
CA TYR A 88 6.73 -15.11 3.05
C TYR A 88 6.69 -16.19 4.13
N ILE A 89 7.81 -16.82 4.46
CA ILE A 89 7.91 -17.72 5.62
C ILE A 89 7.65 -16.91 6.91
N ASN A 90 8.27 -15.76 7.06
CA ASN A 90 8.09 -14.89 8.22
C ASN A 90 6.65 -14.35 8.31
N VAL A 91 6.06 -13.95 7.20
CA VAL A 91 4.64 -13.55 7.14
C VAL A 91 3.73 -14.65 7.67
N ASN A 92 3.94 -15.90 7.28
CA ASN A 92 3.14 -17.03 7.79
C ASN A 92 3.35 -17.23 9.30
N ASN A 93 4.57 -17.12 9.78
CA ASN A 93 4.89 -17.26 11.21
C ASN A 93 4.26 -16.13 12.04
N GLU A 94 4.27 -14.90 11.53
CA GLU A 94 3.61 -13.76 12.18
C GLU A 94 2.08 -13.91 12.18
N ASN A 95 1.50 -14.37 11.07
CA ASN A 95 0.06 -14.60 10.96
C ASN A 95 -0.46 -15.56 12.02
N SER A 96 0.31 -16.60 12.35
CA SER A 96 -0.07 -17.56 13.39
C SER A 96 -0.20 -16.91 14.79
N LYS A 97 0.59 -15.88 15.05
CA LYS A 97 0.64 -15.13 16.33
C LYS A 97 -0.26 -13.89 16.35
N ASN A 98 -0.81 -13.50 15.18
CA ASN A 98 -1.61 -12.28 15.07
C ASN A 98 -2.90 -12.39 15.89
N THR A 99 -3.15 -11.39 16.72
CA THR A 99 -4.38 -11.29 17.53
C THR A 99 -5.57 -10.80 16.71
N THR A 100 -5.33 -10.00 15.66
CA THR A 100 -6.37 -9.58 14.70
C THR A 100 -6.62 -10.71 13.72
N LYS A 101 -7.80 -11.34 13.79
CA LYS A 101 -8.16 -12.49 12.94
C LYS A 101 -8.81 -12.09 11.63
N ALA A 102 -9.54 -10.99 11.64
CA ALA A 102 -10.18 -10.44 10.46
C ALA A 102 -10.36 -8.92 10.60
N ILE A 103 -10.63 -8.27 9.48
CA ILE A 103 -11.05 -6.87 9.42
C ILE A 103 -12.40 -6.82 8.74
N ILE A 104 -13.40 -6.22 9.39
CA ILE A 104 -14.69 -5.90 8.78
C ILE A 104 -14.66 -4.44 8.31
N PHE A 105 -15.20 -4.15 7.13
CA PHE A 105 -15.34 -2.80 6.61
C PHE A 105 -16.59 -2.64 5.79
N GLY A 106 -17.15 -1.44 5.77
CA GLY A 106 -18.32 -1.11 4.97
C GLY A 106 -19.01 0.17 5.41
N ASP A 107 -19.97 0.59 4.59
CA ASP A 107 -20.84 1.73 4.89
C ASP A 107 -22.27 1.39 4.47
N GLU A 108 -23.19 1.42 5.45
CA GLU A 108 -24.59 1.09 5.20
C GLU A 108 -25.32 2.08 4.30
N ASN A 109 -24.82 3.31 4.20
CA ASN A 109 -25.45 4.39 3.44
C ASN A 109 -24.80 4.60 2.06
N ASP A 110 -23.56 4.10 1.86
CA ASP A 110 -22.82 4.30 0.61
C ASP A 110 -22.06 3.04 0.20
N LYS A 111 -22.74 2.18 -0.54
CA LYS A 111 -22.16 0.95 -1.10
C LYS A 111 -21.08 1.24 -2.16
N ALA A 112 -21.14 2.38 -2.85
CA ALA A 112 -20.19 2.70 -3.92
C ALA A 112 -18.77 2.92 -3.38
N LYS A 113 -18.61 3.63 -2.27
CA LYS A 113 -17.29 3.77 -1.65
C LYS A 113 -16.77 2.46 -1.04
N THR A 114 -17.65 1.63 -0.47
CA THR A 114 -17.30 0.29 -0.02
C THR A 114 -16.81 -0.56 -1.18
N TYR A 115 -17.49 -0.52 -2.32
CA TYR A 115 -17.08 -1.16 -3.56
C TYR A 115 -15.69 -0.66 -4.02
N SER A 116 -15.45 0.64 -4.02
CA SER A 116 -14.19 1.22 -4.48
C SER A 116 -13.00 0.74 -3.66
N LEU A 117 -13.14 0.63 -2.33
CA LEU A 117 -12.10 0.04 -1.48
C LEU A 117 -11.95 -1.47 -1.77
N ALA A 118 -13.05 -2.20 -1.89
CA ALA A 118 -13.03 -3.63 -2.21
C ALA A 118 -12.37 -3.91 -3.57
N GLU A 119 -12.56 -3.02 -4.56
CA GLU A 119 -11.91 -3.12 -5.87
C GLU A 119 -10.38 -3.01 -5.75
N ILE A 120 -9.87 -2.09 -4.93
CA ILE A 120 -8.44 -1.99 -4.65
C ILE A 120 -7.93 -3.30 -4.04
N LEU A 121 -8.61 -3.83 -3.02
CA LEU A 121 -8.22 -5.10 -2.40
C LEU A 121 -8.19 -6.25 -3.43
N ASN A 122 -9.19 -6.32 -4.31
CA ASN A 122 -9.28 -7.33 -5.36
C ASN A 122 -8.12 -7.22 -6.36
N ARG A 123 -7.75 -6.01 -6.78
CA ARG A 123 -6.59 -5.76 -7.66
C ARG A 123 -5.28 -6.27 -7.03
N HIS A 124 -5.15 -6.16 -5.71
CA HIS A 124 -3.99 -6.68 -4.95
C HIS A 124 -4.10 -8.18 -4.61
N LYS A 125 -5.11 -8.89 -5.13
CA LYS A 125 -5.35 -10.32 -4.86
C LYS A 125 -5.56 -10.62 -3.38
N ILE A 126 -6.02 -9.66 -2.60
CA ILE A 126 -6.44 -9.84 -1.21
C ILE A 126 -7.81 -10.50 -1.24
N LYS A 127 -7.93 -11.63 -0.53
CA LYS A 127 -9.19 -12.36 -0.42
C LYS A 127 -10.06 -11.73 0.66
N PHE A 128 -11.34 -11.56 0.36
CA PHE A 128 -12.35 -11.08 1.31
C PHE A 128 -13.70 -11.74 1.04
N ASN A 129 -14.53 -11.80 2.07
CA ASN A 129 -15.82 -12.46 2.04
C ASN A 129 -16.95 -11.43 2.18
N LYS A 130 -18.12 -11.76 1.66
CA LYS A 130 -19.36 -11.07 2.05
C LYS A 130 -19.63 -11.29 3.51
N LEU A 131 -20.30 -10.34 4.16
CA LEU A 131 -20.81 -10.53 5.50
C LEU A 131 -22.08 -11.42 5.42
N LYS A 132 -22.19 -12.46 6.26
CA LYS A 132 -23.31 -13.40 6.22
C LYS A 132 -24.60 -12.84 6.81
N THR A 133 -24.46 -12.12 7.92
CA THR A 133 -25.56 -11.48 8.67
C THR A 133 -25.13 -10.12 9.14
N ASP A 134 -26.09 -9.20 9.30
CA ASP A 134 -25.82 -7.89 9.86
C ASP A 134 -25.08 -8.00 11.20
N GLN A 135 -24.12 -7.11 11.42
CA GLN A 135 -23.34 -7.04 12.65
C GLN A 135 -23.39 -5.63 13.23
N LYS A 136 -23.45 -5.54 14.54
CA LYS A 136 -23.26 -4.28 15.25
C LYS A 136 -22.03 -4.37 16.13
N ILE A 137 -21.01 -3.57 15.85
CA ILE A 137 -19.72 -3.59 16.54
C ILE A 137 -19.40 -2.19 17.01
N ASN A 138 -19.21 -2.00 18.31
CA ASN A 138 -18.94 -0.69 18.93
C ASN A 138 -19.91 0.43 18.47
N GLY A 139 -21.20 0.10 18.36
CA GLY A 139 -22.24 1.04 17.95
C GLY A 139 -22.36 1.25 16.43
N ILE A 140 -21.43 0.74 15.63
CA ILE A 140 -21.44 0.82 14.17
C ILE A 140 -22.20 -0.37 13.59
N ASN A 141 -23.08 -0.11 12.64
CA ASN A 141 -23.82 -1.14 11.91
C ASN A 141 -23.05 -1.53 10.65
N PHE A 142 -22.79 -2.83 10.50
CA PHE A 142 -22.25 -3.43 9.28
C PHE A 142 -23.33 -4.28 8.64
N LYS A 143 -23.88 -3.86 7.53
CA LYS A 143 -24.93 -4.55 6.79
C LYS A 143 -24.35 -5.63 5.87
N LYS A 144 -24.98 -6.80 5.80
CA LYS A 144 -24.51 -7.94 5.00
C LYS A 144 -24.37 -7.63 3.51
N ASP A 145 -25.16 -6.71 2.99
CA ASP A 145 -25.19 -6.29 1.59
C ASP A 145 -24.34 -5.03 1.31
N ALA A 146 -23.71 -4.47 2.34
CA ALA A 146 -22.89 -3.25 2.24
C ALA A 146 -21.53 -3.39 2.96
N SER A 147 -21.14 -4.61 3.37
CA SER A 147 -19.92 -4.82 4.14
C SER A 147 -19.22 -6.10 3.74
N TYR A 148 -17.90 -6.07 3.88
CA TYR A 148 -17.00 -7.18 3.61
C TYR A 148 -16.13 -7.51 4.81
N VAL A 149 -15.58 -8.72 4.80
CA VAL A 149 -14.67 -9.22 5.85
C VAL A 149 -13.40 -9.74 5.20
N ILE A 150 -12.27 -9.23 5.65
CA ILE A 150 -10.94 -9.63 5.20
C ILE A 150 -10.34 -10.54 6.28
N PRO A 151 -10.15 -11.84 6.06
CA PRO A 151 -9.32 -12.67 6.92
C PRO A 151 -7.88 -12.16 6.87
N THR A 152 -7.23 -11.94 8.02
CA THR A 152 -5.86 -11.43 8.06
C THR A 152 -4.80 -12.50 7.78
N ASN A 153 -5.15 -13.78 7.97
CA ASN A 153 -4.24 -14.90 7.69
C ASN A 153 -4.16 -15.20 6.19
N GLN A 154 -3.43 -14.37 5.46
CA GLN A 154 -3.15 -14.51 4.04
C GLN A 154 -1.70 -14.12 3.75
N LYS A 155 -1.19 -14.52 2.58
CA LYS A 155 0.16 -14.14 2.14
C LYS A 155 0.38 -12.62 2.05
N ASN A 156 -0.68 -11.85 1.83
CA ASN A 156 -0.67 -10.39 1.69
C ASN A 156 -0.92 -9.67 3.03
N SER A 157 -0.77 -10.35 4.18
CA SER A 157 -1.10 -9.77 5.51
C SER A 157 -0.30 -8.52 5.83
N THR A 158 0.95 -8.41 5.41
CA THR A 158 1.75 -7.19 5.59
C THR A 158 1.13 -6.00 4.84
N LEU A 159 0.70 -6.22 3.58
CA LEU A 159 0.01 -5.21 2.80
C LEU A 159 -1.36 -4.85 3.41
N ILE A 160 -2.14 -5.86 3.86
CA ILE A 160 -3.42 -5.62 4.56
C ILE A 160 -3.20 -4.75 5.78
N LYS A 161 -2.20 -5.08 6.60
CA LYS A 161 -1.85 -4.29 7.78
C LYS A 161 -1.51 -2.84 7.41
N ALA A 162 -0.68 -2.63 6.39
CA ALA A 162 -0.30 -1.30 5.92
C ALA A 162 -1.52 -0.48 5.44
N MET A 163 -2.45 -1.11 4.70
CA MET A 163 -3.66 -0.45 4.17
C MET A 163 -4.64 -0.03 5.27
N PHE A 164 -4.70 -0.76 6.39
CA PHE A 164 -5.68 -0.54 7.46
C PHE A 164 -5.06 0.04 8.74
N GLN A 165 -3.75 0.17 8.80
CA GLN A 165 -3.05 0.70 9.98
C GLN A 165 -3.37 2.18 10.16
N LYS A 166 -3.81 2.53 11.37
CA LYS A 166 -3.97 3.92 11.80
C LYS A 166 -2.70 4.35 12.55
N GLY A 167 -1.84 5.13 11.88
CA GLY A 167 -0.69 5.76 12.53
C GLY A 167 -1.14 6.97 13.34
N THR A 168 -0.81 7.03 14.63
CA THR A 168 -1.09 8.18 15.51
C THR A 168 0.17 8.68 16.20
N THR A 169 1.28 7.96 16.08
CA THR A 169 2.57 8.31 16.67
C THR A 169 3.68 7.99 15.68
N PHE A 170 4.66 8.86 15.60
CA PHE A 170 5.80 8.76 14.70
C PHE A 170 7.08 8.88 15.50
N MET A 171 8.14 8.20 15.09
CA MET A 171 9.45 8.26 15.74
C MET A 171 10.14 9.61 15.51
N ASP A 172 9.87 10.24 14.37
CA ASP A 172 10.36 11.57 14.02
C ASP A 172 9.19 12.56 13.94
N SER A 173 9.43 13.80 14.34
CA SER A 173 8.46 14.89 14.20
C SER A 173 8.49 15.52 12.80
N LEU A 174 9.55 15.27 12.03
CA LEU A 174 9.71 15.75 10.66
C LEU A 174 9.33 14.63 9.69
N PHE A 175 8.17 14.73 9.07
CA PHE A 175 7.71 13.82 8.03
C PHE A 175 6.82 14.57 7.03
N TYR A 176 6.66 13.98 5.84
CA TYR A 176 5.75 14.53 4.84
C TYR A 176 4.30 14.27 5.25
N ASP A 177 3.47 15.29 5.16
CA ASP A 177 2.05 15.28 5.55
C ASP A 177 1.17 14.34 4.73
N ILE A 178 1.63 13.93 3.53
CA ILE A 178 0.93 13.02 2.64
C ILE A 178 1.24 11.53 2.89
N SER A 179 2.02 11.18 3.90
CA SER A 179 2.69 9.88 3.98
C SER A 179 1.96 8.81 4.78
N ALA A 180 0.91 9.11 5.53
CA ALA A 180 0.39 8.19 6.55
C ALA A 180 -1.13 8.05 6.54
N TRP A 181 -1.71 7.54 5.45
CA TRP A 181 -3.15 7.40 5.35
C TRP A 181 -3.59 5.95 5.29
N ALA A 182 -4.37 5.52 6.28
CA ALA A 182 -5.13 4.29 6.19
C ALA A 182 -6.23 4.43 5.14
N PHE A 183 -6.40 3.46 4.26
CA PHE A 183 -7.40 3.52 3.19
C PHE A 183 -8.83 3.71 3.70
N PRO A 184 -9.28 3.04 4.78
CA PRO A 184 -10.62 3.30 5.30
C PRO A 184 -10.86 4.75 5.66
N LEU A 185 -9.85 5.47 6.15
CA LEU A 185 -9.97 6.91 6.45
C LEU A 185 -10.05 7.75 5.16
N ALA A 186 -9.22 7.42 4.16
CA ALA A 186 -9.24 8.11 2.86
C ALA A 186 -10.59 7.94 2.14
N PHE A 187 -11.22 6.76 2.24
CA PHE A 187 -12.54 6.48 1.69
C PHE A 187 -13.69 6.90 2.62
N ASN A 188 -13.40 7.35 3.84
CA ASN A 188 -14.40 7.62 4.88
C ASN A 188 -15.34 6.42 5.09
N ILE A 189 -14.76 5.23 5.30
CA ILE A 189 -15.45 3.96 5.50
C ILE A 189 -15.25 3.49 6.94
N ASN A 190 -16.30 3.00 7.56
CA ASN A 190 -16.21 2.34 8.84
C ASN A 190 -15.47 1.01 8.72
N TYR A 191 -14.57 0.73 9.66
CA TYR A 191 -13.89 -0.55 9.76
C TYR A 191 -13.62 -0.92 11.21
N PHE A 192 -13.40 -2.21 11.45
CA PHE A 192 -13.07 -2.72 12.77
C PHE A 192 -12.19 -3.96 12.69
N GLU A 193 -11.18 -4.04 13.54
CA GLU A 193 -10.33 -5.21 13.70
C GLU A 193 -10.96 -6.22 14.67
N LEU A 194 -11.13 -7.44 14.18
CA LEU A 194 -11.78 -8.53 14.92
C LEU A 194 -10.72 -9.45 15.53
N LYS A 195 -10.81 -9.68 16.84
CA LYS A 195 -9.94 -10.62 17.57
C LYS A 195 -10.41 -12.07 17.49
N SER A 196 -11.63 -12.29 17.03
CA SER A 196 -12.21 -13.61 16.80
C SER A 196 -12.74 -13.72 15.38
N ASN A 197 -12.84 -14.94 14.87
CA ASN A 197 -13.51 -15.19 13.61
C ASN A 197 -15.01 -14.93 13.78
N ILE A 198 -15.58 -14.25 12.77
CA ILE A 198 -17.03 -14.11 12.64
C ILE A 198 -17.55 -15.04 11.56
N ASN A 199 -18.84 -15.30 11.57
CA ASN A 199 -19.49 -16.12 10.54
C ASN A 199 -19.59 -15.31 9.25
N VAL A 200 -18.75 -15.64 8.29
CA VAL A 200 -18.67 -14.96 6.98
C VAL A 200 -19.53 -15.67 5.94
N GLY A 201 -19.95 -14.95 4.93
CA GLY A 201 -20.59 -15.45 3.73
C GLY A 201 -19.58 -15.95 2.69
N GLU A 202 -20.00 -15.91 1.44
CA GLU A 202 -19.21 -16.37 0.30
C GLU A 202 -17.95 -15.55 0.12
N LEU A 203 -16.89 -16.22 -0.37
CA LEU A 203 -15.69 -15.55 -0.88
C LEU A 203 -16.08 -14.74 -2.12
N VAL A 204 -15.66 -13.48 -2.16
CA VAL A 204 -15.91 -12.63 -3.32
C VAL A 204 -14.91 -13.01 -4.42
N THR A 205 -15.40 -13.65 -5.47
CA THR A 205 -14.61 -14.01 -6.67
C THR A 205 -14.90 -13.08 -7.84
N ASN A 206 -16.11 -12.53 -7.88
CA ASN A 206 -16.53 -11.51 -8.83
C ASN A 206 -17.10 -10.33 -8.04
N LEU A 207 -16.45 -9.17 -8.17
CA LEU A 207 -16.88 -7.95 -7.51
C LEU A 207 -17.66 -7.10 -8.51
N GLU A 208 -18.96 -6.97 -8.27
CA GLU A 208 -19.85 -6.15 -9.09
C GLU A 208 -20.44 -5.02 -8.26
N LEU A 209 -20.51 -3.85 -8.85
CA LEU A 209 -21.28 -2.75 -8.29
C LEU A 209 -22.76 -3.02 -8.57
N GLU A 210 -23.55 -3.20 -7.52
CA GLU A 210 -24.99 -3.34 -7.67
C GLU A 210 -25.56 -2.09 -8.37
N ASN A 211 -26.31 -2.30 -9.45
CA ASN A 211 -27.00 -1.23 -10.14
C ASN A 211 -28.02 -0.59 -9.20
N VAL A 212 -27.79 0.65 -8.82
CA VAL A 212 -28.74 1.44 -8.06
C VAL A 212 -29.85 1.86 -9.00
N ASN A 213 -31.00 1.20 -8.94
CA ASN A 213 -32.21 1.67 -9.61
C ASN A 213 -32.67 2.99 -8.97
N ILE A 214 -32.31 4.12 -9.55
CA ILE A 214 -32.79 5.43 -9.11
C ILE A 214 -34.28 5.52 -9.42
N LYS A 215 -35.12 5.18 -8.45
CA LYS A 215 -36.57 5.26 -8.55
C LYS A 215 -37.12 6.69 -8.40
N LYS A 216 -36.30 7.70 -8.13
CA LYS A 216 -36.72 9.09 -8.00
C LYS A 216 -36.10 9.92 -9.12
N LYS A 217 -36.98 10.62 -9.88
CA LYS A 217 -36.55 11.70 -10.77
C LYS A 217 -35.96 12.82 -9.90
N VAL A 218 -34.68 13.10 -10.05
CA VAL A 218 -34.03 14.28 -9.47
C VAL A 218 -34.30 15.42 -10.42
N TYR A 219 -35.08 16.40 -9.99
CA TYR A 219 -35.20 17.65 -10.71
C TYR A 219 -34.07 18.58 -10.23
N PHE A 220 -33.18 18.95 -11.14
CA PHE A 220 -32.29 20.06 -10.90
C PHE A 220 -33.07 21.35 -11.02
N ILE A 221 -33.12 22.15 -9.99
CA ILE A 221 -33.65 23.50 -9.96
C ILE A 221 -32.53 24.47 -10.31
#